data_dd1468ec97e6d0c2056ee928f28ebbdc
#
_entry.id   dd1468ec97e6d0c2056ee928f28ebbdc
#
_cell.length_a   1.000
_cell.length_b   1.000
_cell.length_c   1.000
_cell.angle_alpha   90.00
_cell.angle_beta   90.00
_cell.angle_gamma   90.00
#
_symmetry.space_group_name_H-M   'P 1'
#
loop_
_entity.id
_entity.type
_entity.pdbx_description
1 polymer ?
#
loop_
_entity_poly.entity_id
_entity_poly.type
_entity_poly.pdbx_seq_one_letter_code
_entity_poly.pdbx_strand_id
1 'polypeptide(L)'
;MEIIMAHLTINYKSSALNMPIMLDVLIPQGRGNYKVLYLLHGAGGDHSSWVLNTRIADYVNTTDIAVVMPSGNNRFYINNIHGKDYYTYAVKELITQCEQWFNISRDPKDRYIAGMSMGGYGAFYAALNNPSMYNTAFSYSGLLNILERYDNPQGIDMFPVFGSRDDLINNKLDLYSLIDTYAKENEKLKASDTQYNDTRFIITCGLQDPRIHMSCEFNNALAAAGINTSYYETDGAHNWEYWDRC
;
A
#
# COMPACT_ATOMS: atom_id res chain seq x y z
N MET A 1 -11.31 -29.94 2.13
CA MET A 1 -10.75 -29.61 3.45
C MET A 1 -11.02 -28.12 3.61
N GLU A 2 -11.84 -27.76 4.56
CA GLU A 2 -12.18 -26.35 4.82
C GLU A 2 -10.91 -25.65 5.31
N ILE A 3 -10.46 -24.61 4.62
CA ILE A 3 -9.32 -23.79 5.08
C ILE A 3 -9.91 -22.88 6.16
N ILE A 4 -9.45 -23.05 7.38
CA ILE A 4 -9.85 -22.20 8.50
C ILE A 4 -8.78 -21.11 8.64
N MET A 5 -9.18 -19.85 8.81
CA MET A 5 -8.25 -18.75 9.05
C MET A 5 -8.24 -18.37 10.54
N ALA A 6 -7.14 -17.78 11.00
CA ALA A 6 -7.06 -17.12 12.30
C ALA A 6 -7.04 -15.60 12.11
N HIS A 7 -7.82 -14.88 12.91
CA HIS A 7 -7.76 -13.41 13.04
C HIS A 7 -7.00 -13.06 14.32
N LEU A 8 -5.96 -12.26 14.20
CA LEU A 8 -5.15 -11.80 15.32
C LEU A 8 -5.11 -10.27 15.33
N THR A 9 -5.39 -9.67 16.48
CA THR A 9 -5.14 -8.24 16.72
C THR A 9 -3.90 -8.13 17.61
N ILE A 10 -2.88 -7.45 17.11
CA ILE A 10 -1.56 -7.36 17.75
C ILE A 10 -1.28 -5.91 18.11
N ASN A 11 -0.89 -5.70 19.37
CA ASN A 11 -0.36 -4.43 19.85
C ASN A 11 1.11 -4.62 20.21
N TYR A 12 2.01 -3.86 19.57
CA TYR A 12 3.43 -3.91 19.89
C TYR A 12 4.06 -2.52 19.87
N LYS A 13 5.20 -2.38 20.51
CA LYS A 13 5.95 -1.13 20.47
C LYS A 13 6.82 -1.07 19.23
N SER A 14 6.45 -0.22 18.27
CA SER A 14 7.27 0.07 17.11
C SER A 14 8.51 0.85 17.50
N SER A 15 9.66 0.42 17.02
CA SER A 15 10.94 1.13 17.19
C SER A 15 11.00 2.38 16.31
N ALA A 16 10.53 2.29 15.07
CA ALA A 16 10.48 3.40 14.13
C ALA A 16 9.58 4.54 14.61
N LEU A 17 8.42 4.19 15.20
CA LEU A 17 7.47 5.17 15.72
C LEU A 17 7.75 5.55 17.18
N ASN A 18 8.53 4.76 17.90
CA ASN A 18 8.75 4.88 19.36
C ASN A 18 7.44 5.01 20.15
N MET A 19 6.42 4.21 19.78
CA MET A 19 5.11 4.16 20.44
C MET A 19 4.44 2.81 20.19
N PRO A 20 3.44 2.42 21.02
CA PRO A 20 2.57 1.30 20.71
C PRO A 20 1.81 1.54 19.41
N ILE A 21 1.66 0.49 18.62
CA ILE A 21 0.90 0.51 17.37
C ILE A 21 0.15 -0.82 17.22
N MET A 22 -0.99 -0.79 16.57
CA MET A 22 -1.82 -1.97 16.36
C MET A 22 -1.82 -2.40 14.90
N LEU A 23 -1.97 -3.69 14.70
CA LEU A 23 -2.26 -4.30 13.40
C LEU A 23 -3.22 -5.47 13.58
N ASP A 24 -4.04 -5.71 12.55
CA ASP A 24 -4.78 -6.95 12.40
C ASP A 24 -4.07 -7.85 11.39
N VAL A 25 -4.11 -9.16 11.64
CA VAL A 25 -3.53 -10.17 10.76
C VAL A 25 -4.53 -11.29 10.54
N LEU A 26 -4.80 -11.62 9.30
CA LEU A 26 -5.56 -12.80 8.91
C LEU A 26 -4.59 -13.83 8.35
N ILE A 27 -4.56 -15.02 8.95
CA ILE A 27 -3.65 -16.09 8.53
C ILE A 27 -4.46 -17.35 8.23
N PRO A 28 -4.37 -17.94 7.03
CA PRO A 28 -4.93 -19.25 6.74
C PRO A 28 -4.35 -20.31 7.68
N GLN A 29 -5.18 -21.24 8.17
CA GLN A 29 -4.70 -22.35 8.99
C GLN A 29 -4.36 -23.55 8.10
N GLY A 30 -3.07 -23.83 7.95
CA GLY A 30 -2.58 -24.88 7.09
C GLY A 30 -1.08 -25.15 7.28
N ARG A 31 -0.38 -25.46 6.18
CA ARG A 31 1.02 -25.87 6.21
C ARG A 31 2.02 -24.73 6.43
N GLY A 32 1.58 -23.48 6.31
CA GLY A 32 2.44 -22.30 6.42
C GLY A 32 3.20 -21.97 5.13
N ASN A 33 4.18 -21.08 5.23
CA ASN A 33 4.87 -20.44 4.11
C ASN A 33 3.90 -19.75 3.16
N TYR A 34 2.96 -18.98 3.74
CA TYR A 34 1.92 -18.28 3.00
C TYR A 34 2.51 -17.10 2.24
N LYS A 35 1.94 -16.78 1.09
CA LYS A 35 2.11 -15.46 0.47
C LYS A 35 1.57 -14.38 1.42
N VAL A 36 2.02 -13.15 1.28
CA VAL A 36 1.61 -12.07 2.19
C VAL A 36 1.16 -10.83 1.44
N LEU A 37 0.01 -10.31 1.86
CA LEU A 37 -0.54 -9.02 1.43
C LEU A 37 -0.46 -8.03 2.59
N TYR A 38 0.27 -6.93 2.41
CA TYR A 38 0.20 -5.76 3.29
C TYR A 38 -0.90 -4.84 2.77
N LEU A 39 -2.00 -4.70 3.54
CA LEU A 39 -3.23 -4.04 3.11
C LEU A 39 -3.47 -2.75 3.92
N LEU A 40 -3.29 -1.61 3.28
CA LEU A 40 -3.25 -0.30 3.90
C LEU A 40 -4.63 0.38 3.89
N HIS A 41 -5.06 0.91 5.04
CA HIS A 41 -6.32 1.64 5.17
C HIS A 41 -6.23 3.07 4.63
N GLY A 42 -7.38 3.70 4.38
CA GLY A 42 -7.51 5.10 3.99
C GLY A 42 -7.53 6.09 5.16
N ALA A 43 -7.64 7.36 4.85
CA ALA A 43 -7.76 8.40 5.88
C ALA A 43 -9.00 8.19 6.77
N GLY A 44 -8.84 8.44 8.07
CA GLY A 44 -9.88 8.22 9.08
C GLY A 44 -10.05 6.77 9.53
N GLY A 45 -9.31 5.83 8.93
CA GLY A 45 -9.32 4.41 9.30
C GLY A 45 -8.17 4.01 10.24
N ASP A 46 -8.14 2.72 10.55
CA ASP A 46 -7.11 2.04 11.33
C ASP A 46 -6.93 0.58 10.86
N HIS A 47 -6.20 -0.23 11.63
CA HIS A 47 -5.94 -1.65 11.36
C HIS A 47 -7.21 -2.49 11.16
N SER A 48 -8.32 -2.13 11.81
CA SER A 48 -9.58 -2.90 11.77
C SER A 48 -10.47 -2.57 10.56
N SER A 49 -10.16 -1.49 9.85
CA SER A 49 -11.05 -0.93 8.83
C SER A 49 -11.44 -1.91 7.73
N TRP A 50 -10.49 -2.72 7.24
CA TRP A 50 -10.76 -3.71 6.21
C TRP A 50 -11.61 -4.87 6.73
N VAL A 51 -11.34 -5.36 7.94
CA VAL A 51 -12.10 -6.45 8.55
C VAL A 51 -13.55 -6.05 8.83
N LEU A 52 -13.76 -4.81 9.30
CA LEU A 52 -15.08 -4.33 9.67
C LEU A 52 -15.97 -3.94 8.49
N ASN A 53 -15.39 -3.60 7.35
CA ASN A 53 -16.15 -3.02 6.23
C ASN A 53 -16.15 -3.89 4.96
N THR A 54 -15.45 -5.03 4.96
CA THR A 54 -15.34 -5.91 3.80
C THR A 54 -15.47 -7.38 4.20
N ARG A 55 -15.54 -8.25 3.20
CA ARG A 55 -15.50 -9.71 3.36
C ARG A 55 -14.07 -10.25 3.26
N ILE A 56 -13.07 -9.47 3.63
CA ILE A 56 -11.66 -9.87 3.51
C ILE A 56 -11.36 -11.21 4.21
N ALA A 57 -12.03 -11.49 5.33
CA ALA A 57 -11.90 -12.76 6.04
C ALA A 57 -12.37 -13.95 5.19
N ASP A 58 -13.47 -13.80 4.44
CA ASP A 58 -13.97 -14.84 3.54
C ASP A 58 -13.00 -15.08 2.37
N TYR A 59 -12.42 -14.01 1.84
CA TYR A 59 -11.43 -14.11 0.75
C TYR A 59 -10.17 -14.83 1.23
N VAL A 60 -9.64 -14.48 2.41
CA VAL A 60 -8.46 -15.13 2.99
C VAL A 60 -8.72 -16.62 3.25
N ASN A 61 -9.93 -16.97 3.71
CA ASN A 61 -10.29 -18.35 4.03
C ASN A 61 -10.25 -19.29 2.82
N THR A 62 -10.25 -18.76 1.61
CA THR A 62 -10.21 -19.55 0.36
C THR A 62 -8.87 -19.48 -0.36
N THR A 63 -7.86 -18.83 0.23
CA THR A 63 -6.56 -18.57 -0.40
C THR A 63 -5.39 -19.06 0.45
N ASP A 64 -4.18 -19.02 -0.10
CA ASP A 64 -2.90 -19.24 0.58
C ASP A 64 -2.20 -17.92 0.98
N ILE A 65 -2.96 -16.84 1.13
CA ILE A 65 -2.45 -15.50 1.38
C ILE A 65 -2.75 -15.07 2.82
N ALA A 66 -1.70 -14.75 3.58
CA ALA A 66 -1.84 -14.02 4.84
C ALA A 66 -2.03 -12.53 4.56
N VAL A 67 -2.91 -11.86 5.31
CA VAL A 67 -3.15 -10.42 5.14
C VAL A 67 -2.76 -9.68 6.41
N VAL A 68 -1.90 -8.67 6.27
CA VAL A 68 -1.42 -7.82 7.37
C VAL A 68 -1.98 -6.42 7.17
N MET A 69 -2.75 -5.93 8.13
CA MET A 69 -3.46 -4.65 8.09
C MET A 69 -2.94 -3.73 9.21
N PRO A 70 -1.91 -2.90 8.95
CA PRO A 70 -1.35 -2.02 9.96
C PRO A 70 -2.18 -0.74 10.16
N SER A 71 -2.16 -0.19 11.39
CA SER A 71 -2.58 1.19 11.61
C SER A 71 -1.54 2.15 11.02
N GLY A 72 -1.97 3.01 10.10
CA GLY A 72 -1.17 4.08 9.52
C GLY A 72 -1.50 5.46 10.08
N ASN A 73 -2.54 5.55 10.94
CA ASN A 73 -3.15 6.80 11.35
C ASN A 73 -3.40 7.68 10.11
N ASN A 74 -3.52 8.96 10.19
CA ASN A 74 -3.62 9.82 9.00
C ASN A 74 -2.23 10.29 8.52
N ARG A 75 -1.26 9.36 8.38
CA ARG A 75 0.16 9.69 8.17
C ARG A 75 0.72 9.24 6.83
N PHE A 76 -0.16 8.84 5.91
CA PHE A 76 0.17 8.54 4.50
C PHE A 76 1.25 7.48 4.29
N TYR A 77 1.64 6.73 5.33
CA TYR A 77 2.68 5.70 5.25
C TYR A 77 4.03 6.22 4.73
N ILE A 78 4.33 7.50 5.01
CA ILE A 78 5.62 8.14 4.72
C ILE A 78 6.33 8.55 6.00
N ASN A 79 7.63 8.79 5.95
CA ASN A 79 8.31 9.47 7.04
C ASN A 79 7.88 10.94 7.03
N ASN A 80 7.15 11.34 8.05
CA ASN A 80 6.52 12.65 8.07
C ASN A 80 7.55 13.75 8.34
N ILE A 81 7.47 14.86 7.64
CA ILE A 81 8.40 15.99 7.79
C ILE A 81 8.38 16.55 9.23
N HIS A 82 7.18 16.68 9.82
CA HIS A 82 6.99 17.15 11.19
C HIS A 82 6.30 16.08 12.05
N GLY A 83 6.80 14.83 11.99
CA GLY A 83 6.13 13.74 12.68
C GLY A 83 7.00 12.51 12.87
N LYS A 84 6.41 11.35 12.66
CA LYS A 84 7.03 10.05 12.88
C LYS A 84 7.26 9.31 11.57
N ASP A 85 8.11 8.30 11.62
CA ASP A 85 8.66 7.56 10.48
C ASP A 85 7.74 6.41 10.07
N TYR A 86 6.53 6.74 9.57
CA TYR A 86 5.53 5.74 9.20
C TYR A 86 5.93 4.89 7.98
N TYR A 87 6.76 5.40 7.07
CA TYR A 87 7.34 4.58 6.00
C TYR A 87 8.32 3.55 6.56
N THR A 88 9.24 3.98 7.42
CA THR A 88 10.19 3.06 8.08
C THR A 88 9.46 1.98 8.86
N TYR A 89 8.38 2.36 9.57
CA TYR A 89 7.51 1.42 10.25
C TYR A 89 6.84 0.43 9.29
N ALA A 90 6.07 0.91 8.33
CA ALA A 90 5.20 0.06 7.52
C ALA A 90 5.95 -0.79 6.48
N VAL A 91 7.07 -0.27 5.94
CA VAL A 91 7.78 -0.89 4.81
C VAL A 91 9.03 -1.65 5.25
N LYS A 92 9.66 -1.27 6.36
CA LYS A 92 10.90 -1.93 6.84
C LYS A 92 10.67 -2.74 8.11
N GLU A 93 10.24 -2.06 9.17
CA GLU A 93 10.09 -2.71 10.48
C GLU A 93 8.98 -3.77 10.45
N LEU A 94 7.78 -3.42 10.01
CA LEU A 94 6.63 -4.32 10.05
C LEU A 94 6.84 -5.58 9.21
N ILE A 95 7.42 -5.46 8.01
CA ILE A 95 7.73 -6.61 7.16
C ILE A 95 8.66 -7.56 7.90
N THR A 96 9.77 -7.04 8.46
CA THR A 96 10.73 -7.84 9.24
C THR A 96 10.09 -8.51 10.46
N GLN A 97 9.22 -7.78 11.18
CA GLN A 97 8.53 -8.33 12.34
C GLN A 97 7.54 -9.43 11.94
N CYS A 98 6.75 -9.24 10.90
CA CYS A 98 5.82 -10.27 10.42
C CYS A 98 6.54 -11.54 9.95
N GLU A 99 7.69 -11.40 9.27
CA GLU A 99 8.54 -12.54 8.86
C GLU A 99 9.18 -13.29 10.04
N GLN A 100 9.30 -12.65 11.21
CA GLN A 100 9.75 -13.29 12.44
C GLN A 100 8.62 -13.94 13.23
N TRP A 101 7.43 -13.33 13.24
CA TRP A 101 6.29 -13.80 14.03
C TRP A 101 5.51 -14.91 13.34
N PHE A 102 5.48 -14.91 12.00
CA PHE A 102 4.59 -15.75 11.23
C PHE A 102 5.36 -16.59 10.20
N ASN A 103 4.80 -17.75 9.88
CA ASN A 103 5.31 -18.61 8.81
C ASN A 103 4.80 -18.12 7.44
N ILE A 104 5.30 -16.96 7.00
CA ILE A 104 5.03 -16.35 5.70
C ILE A 104 6.28 -16.39 4.81
N SER A 105 6.07 -16.36 3.50
CA SER A 105 7.16 -16.33 2.52
C SER A 105 7.97 -15.02 2.63
N ARG A 106 9.27 -15.13 2.50
CA ARG A 106 10.20 -13.99 2.40
C ARG A 106 10.55 -13.63 0.95
N ASP A 107 10.09 -14.45 0.00
CA ASP A 107 10.32 -14.18 -1.41
C ASP A 107 9.52 -12.93 -1.85
N PRO A 108 10.15 -11.92 -2.48
CA PRO A 108 9.45 -10.78 -3.06
C PRO A 108 8.32 -11.16 -4.04
N LYS A 109 8.43 -12.32 -4.70
CA LYS A 109 7.39 -12.84 -5.62
C LYS A 109 6.10 -13.27 -4.92
N ASP A 110 6.16 -13.50 -3.61
CA ASP A 110 5.03 -13.85 -2.76
C ASP A 110 4.56 -12.68 -1.90
N ARG A 111 5.16 -11.48 -2.07
CA ARG A 111 4.82 -10.29 -1.29
C ARG A 111 4.03 -9.30 -2.12
N TYR A 112 2.89 -8.88 -1.59
CA TYR A 112 1.95 -7.95 -2.21
C TYR A 112 1.75 -6.75 -1.29
N ILE A 113 1.45 -5.59 -1.88
CA ILE A 113 1.03 -4.41 -1.13
C ILE A 113 -0.20 -3.80 -1.81
N ALA A 114 -1.19 -3.44 -1.02
CA ALA A 114 -2.41 -2.83 -1.52
C ALA A 114 -2.92 -1.76 -0.56
N GLY A 115 -3.76 -0.87 -1.05
CA GLY A 115 -4.44 0.07 -0.18
C GLY A 115 -5.49 0.90 -0.90
N MET A 116 -6.38 1.48 -0.11
CA MET A 116 -7.41 2.35 -0.64
C MET A 116 -7.15 3.81 -0.29
N SER A 117 -7.48 4.75 -1.18
CA SER A 117 -7.38 6.18 -0.94
C SER A 117 -5.96 6.60 -0.47
N MET A 118 -5.79 7.08 0.76
CA MET A 118 -4.50 7.33 1.40
C MET A 118 -3.58 6.09 1.38
N GLY A 119 -4.14 4.91 1.62
CA GLY A 119 -3.39 3.64 1.57
C GLY A 119 -2.95 3.28 0.16
N GLY A 120 -3.71 3.65 -0.87
CA GLY A 120 -3.32 3.48 -2.28
C GLY A 120 -2.09 4.32 -2.63
N TYR A 121 -2.03 5.55 -2.15
CA TYR A 121 -0.82 6.37 -2.21
C TYR A 121 0.34 5.68 -1.49
N GLY A 122 0.13 5.23 -0.24
CA GLY A 122 1.16 4.57 0.57
C GLY A 122 1.70 3.29 -0.08
N ALA A 123 0.83 2.47 -0.67
CA ALA A 123 1.21 1.25 -1.39
C ALA A 123 2.11 1.56 -2.60
N PHE A 124 1.74 2.57 -3.39
CA PHE A 124 2.53 2.98 -4.55
C PHE A 124 3.83 3.69 -4.16
N TYR A 125 3.78 4.52 -3.11
CA TYR A 125 4.99 5.14 -2.58
C TYR A 125 6.00 4.08 -2.10
N ALA A 126 5.51 3.03 -1.42
CA ALA A 126 6.34 1.91 -0.99
C ALA A 126 6.94 1.14 -2.18
N ALA A 127 6.14 0.80 -3.18
CA ALA A 127 6.60 0.02 -4.33
C ALA A 127 7.56 0.82 -5.24
N LEU A 128 7.29 2.09 -5.50
CA LEU A 128 8.14 2.95 -6.32
C LEU A 128 9.51 3.25 -5.67
N ASN A 129 9.58 3.26 -4.35
CA ASN A 129 10.85 3.42 -3.63
C ASN A 129 11.61 2.11 -3.41
N ASN A 130 11.04 0.95 -3.76
CA ASN A 130 11.67 -0.35 -3.56
C ASN A 130 11.41 -1.26 -4.78
N PRO A 131 12.09 -1.05 -5.90
CA PRO A 131 11.99 -1.92 -7.06
C PRO A 131 12.29 -3.37 -6.68
N SER A 132 11.54 -4.30 -7.26
CA SER A 132 11.61 -5.77 -7.01
C SER A 132 11.21 -6.24 -5.60
N MET A 133 10.75 -5.36 -4.72
CA MET A 133 10.36 -5.75 -3.35
C MET A 133 8.99 -6.42 -3.28
N TYR A 134 8.09 -6.10 -4.21
CA TYR A 134 6.72 -6.61 -4.25
C TYR A 134 6.42 -7.26 -5.59
N ASN A 135 5.64 -8.34 -5.58
CA ASN A 135 5.08 -8.92 -6.81
C ASN A 135 4.11 -7.94 -7.47
N THR A 136 3.18 -7.42 -6.67
CA THR A 136 2.17 -6.50 -7.16
C THR A 136 1.88 -5.42 -6.12
N ALA A 137 1.70 -4.19 -6.59
CA ALA A 137 1.16 -3.07 -5.84
C ALA A 137 -0.22 -2.71 -6.37
N PHE A 138 -1.23 -2.68 -5.49
CA PHE A 138 -2.62 -2.33 -5.82
C PHE A 138 -3.02 -0.99 -5.22
N SER A 139 -3.72 -0.18 -5.99
CA SER A 139 -4.33 1.07 -5.55
C SER A 139 -5.83 1.07 -5.84
N TYR A 140 -6.64 1.05 -4.79
CA TYR A 140 -8.10 1.19 -4.87
C TYR A 140 -8.48 2.64 -4.64
N SER A 141 -8.95 3.35 -5.67
CA SER A 141 -9.31 4.79 -5.58
C SER A 141 -8.20 5.62 -4.93
N GLY A 142 -6.95 5.35 -5.26
CA GLY A 142 -5.77 5.92 -4.59
C GLY A 142 -5.63 7.42 -4.77
N LEU A 143 -5.04 8.07 -3.76
CA LEU A 143 -4.70 9.49 -3.80
C LEU A 143 -3.38 9.69 -4.56
N LEU A 144 -3.39 9.42 -5.88
CA LEU A 144 -2.18 9.29 -6.68
C LEU A 144 -1.56 10.62 -7.15
N ASN A 145 -2.30 11.74 -7.03
CA ASN A 145 -1.78 13.09 -7.23
C ASN A 145 -1.81 13.87 -5.91
N ILE A 146 -0.74 13.72 -5.13
CA ILE A 146 -0.66 14.34 -3.80
C ILE A 146 -0.48 15.87 -3.87
N LEU A 147 0.12 16.40 -4.93
CA LEU A 147 0.27 17.85 -5.12
C LEU A 147 -1.09 18.52 -5.31
N GLU A 148 -1.94 17.95 -6.16
CA GLU A 148 -3.31 18.43 -6.34
C GLU A 148 -4.10 18.40 -5.03
N ARG A 149 -3.90 17.32 -4.25
CA ARG A 149 -4.54 17.17 -2.94
C ARG A 149 -4.00 18.17 -1.92
N TYR A 150 -2.72 18.48 -1.98
CA TYR A 150 -2.07 19.49 -1.12
C TYR A 150 -2.62 20.89 -1.41
N ASP A 151 -2.73 21.21 -2.69
CA ASP A 151 -3.25 22.52 -3.16
C ASP A 151 -4.77 22.69 -2.88
N ASN A 152 -5.51 21.57 -2.75
CA ASN A 152 -6.95 21.54 -2.47
C ASN A 152 -7.26 20.66 -1.23
N PRO A 153 -6.90 21.11 -0.01
CA PRO A 153 -7.04 20.33 1.21
C PRO A 153 -8.51 20.22 1.64
N GLN A 154 -9.13 19.04 1.49
CA GLN A 154 -10.52 18.79 1.88
C GLN A 154 -10.59 18.32 3.34
N GLY A 155 -10.30 19.21 4.30
CA GLY A 155 -10.46 18.94 5.73
C GLY A 155 -9.33 18.11 6.39
N ILE A 156 -8.27 17.73 5.67
CA ILE A 156 -7.08 17.10 6.23
C ILE A 156 -5.95 18.12 6.23
N ASP A 157 -5.39 18.42 7.40
CA ASP A 157 -4.17 19.21 7.49
C ASP A 157 -2.98 18.39 6.99
N MET A 158 -2.45 18.80 5.83
CA MET A 158 -1.34 18.11 5.17
C MET A 158 0.03 18.50 5.72
N PHE A 159 0.13 19.68 6.37
CA PHE A 159 1.39 20.24 6.82
C PHE A 159 2.17 19.37 7.82
N PRO A 160 1.56 18.73 8.84
CA PRO A 160 2.29 17.87 9.76
C PRO A 160 2.91 16.64 9.09
N VAL A 161 2.35 16.24 7.94
CA VAL A 161 2.77 15.04 7.19
C VAL A 161 3.82 15.39 6.14
N PHE A 162 3.52 16.39 5.30
CA PHE A 162 4.29 16.72 4.11
C PHE A 162 5.15 17.97 4.25
N GLY A 163 5.04 18.71 5.37
CA GLY A 163 5.66 20.03 5.51
C GLY A 163 5.01 21.07 4.60
N SER A 164 5.79 22.03 4.15
CA SER A 164 5.39 22.95 3.08
C SER A 164 5.28 22.23 1.73
N ARG A 165 4.69 22.90 0.74
CA ARG A 165 4.64 22.40 -0.63
C ARG A 165 6.05 22.14 -1.20
N ASP A 166 7.00 23.02 -0.86
CA ASP A 166 8.40 22.87 -1.25
C ASP A 166 9.06 21.66 -0.56
N ASP A 167 8.75 21.40 0.71
CA ASP A 167 9.21 20.21 1.42
C ASP A 167 8.70 18.94 0.74
N LEU A 168 7.42 18.91 0.36
CA LEU A 168 6.82 17.78 -0.36
C LEU A 168 7.59 17.47 -1.65
N ILE A 169 7.90 18.50 -2.44
CA ILE A 169 8.62 18.38 -3.72
C ILE A 169 10.09 17.98 -3.47
N ASN A 170 10.79 18.69 -2.59
CA ASN A 170 12.22 18.50 -2.34
C ASN A 170 12.52 17.12 -1.73
N ASN A 171 11.61 16.56 -0.94
CA ASN A 171 11.73 15.23 -0.35
C ASN A 171 11.14 14.12 -1.24
N LYS A 172 10.73 14.43 -2.47
CA LYS A 172 10.16 13.47 -3.43
C LYS A 172 8.99 12.67 -2.84
N LEU A 173 8.10 13.35 -2.15
CA LEU A 173 6.90 12.74 -1.59
C LEU A 173 5.76 12.68 -2.62
N ASP A 174 5.93 13.25 -3.78
CA ASP A 174 5.06 13.12 -4.94
C ASP A 174 5.40 11.88 -5.75
N LEU A 175 4.39 11.06 -6.05
CA LEU A 175 4.56 9.79 -6.76
C LEU A 175 5.09 9.97 -8.18
N TYR A 176 4.70 11.04 -8.88
CA TYR A 176 5.18 11.33 -10.23
C TYR A 176 6.70 11.53 -10.27
N SER A 177 7.25 12.18 -9.25
CA SER A 177 8.69 12.42 -9.13
C SER A 177 9.53 11.14 -8.97
N LEU A 178 8.89 10.02 -8.60
CA LEU A 178 9.54 8.72 -8.42
C LEU A 178 9.59 7.87 -9.68
N ILE A 179 8.72 8.14 -10.67
CA ILE A 179 8.54 7.31 -11.87
C ILE A 179 9.86 7.08 -12.62
N ASP A 180 10.57 8.14 -12.96
CA ASP A 180 11.82 8.04 -13.72
C ASP A 180 12.92 7.34 -12.93
N THR A 181 12.99 7.59 -11.62
CA THR A 181 13.97 6.93 -10.74
C THR A 181 13.69 5.43 -10.66
N TYR A 182 12.42 5.07 -10.44
CA TYR A 182 12.00 3.67 -10.43
C TYR A 182 12.30 2.96 -11.74
N ALA A 183 11.92 3.54 -12.89
CA ALA A 183 12.13 2.94 -14.20
C ALA A 183 13.62 2.65 -14.45
N LYS A 184 14.52 3.58 -14.13
CA LYS A 184 15.97 3.40 -14.28
C LYS A 184 16.52 2.32 -13.36
N GLU A 185 16.13 2.30 -12.09
CA GLU A 185 16.59 1.29 -11.14
C GLU A 185 16.03 -0.11 -11.47
N ASN A 186 14.78 -0.17 -11.92
CA ASN A 186 14.12 -1.39 -12.34
C ASN A 186 14.83 -2.05 -13.53
N GLU A 187 15.21 -1.26 -14.55
CA GLU A 187 15.98 -1.74 -15.71
C GLU A 187 17.39 -2.25 -15.31
N LYS A 188 18.06 -1.58 -14.36
CA LYS A 188 19.35 -2.06 -13.84
C LYS A 188 19.20 -3.40 -13.12
N LEU A 189 18.22 -3.54 -12.26
CA LEU A 189 17.94 -4.78 -11.53
C LEU A 189 17.60 -5.91 -12.50
N LYS A 190 16.75 -5.65 -13.49
CA LYS A 190 16.40 -6.62 -14.53
C LYS A 190 17.61 -7.13 -15.30
N ALA A 191 18.61 -6.28 -15.52
CA ALA A 191 19.82 -6.65 -16.23
C ALA A 191 20.85 -7.38 -15.36
N SER A 192 20.83 -7.22 -14.04
CA SER A 192 21.89 -7.68 -13.12
C SER A 192 21.45 -8.71 -12.09
N ASP A 193 20.15 -8.84 -11.81
CA ASP A 193 19.63 -9.70 -10.73
C ASP A 193 18.90 -10.91 -11.31
N THR A 194 19.41 -12.11 -11.01
CA THR A 194 18.78 -13.38 -11.41
C THR A 194 17.47 -13.67 -10.64
N GLN A 195 17.23 -12.98 -9.53
CA GLN A 195 16.02 -13.09 -8.72
C GLN A 195 15.06 -11.92 -8.95
N TYR A 196 15.34 -11.10 -9.97
CA TYR A 196 14.52 -9.96 -10.32
C TYR A 196 13.03 -10.27 -10.37
N ASN A 197 12.25 -9.40 -9.79
CA ASN A 197 10.80 -9.44 -9.77
C ASN A 197 10.25 -8.14 -10.33
N ASP A 198 9.56 -8.20 -11.47
CA ASP A 198 8.95 -7.03 -12.10
C ASP A 198 7.63 -6.68 -11.40
N THR A 199 7.68 -5.71 -10.51
CA THR A 199 6.48 -5.29 -9.77
C THR A 199 5.41 -4.82 -10.73
N ARG A 200 4.23 -5.44 -10.65
CA ARG A 200 3.04 -5.02 -11.38
C ARG A 200 2.28 -3.96 -10.58
N PHE A 201 1.98 -2.83 -11.20
CA PHE A 201 1.12 -1.80 -10.61
C PHE A 201 -0.31 -1.97 -11.14
N ILE A 202 -1.28 -2.12 -10.24
CA ILE A 202 -2.69 -2.25 -10.61
C ILE A 202 -3.48 -1.13 -9.94
N ILE A 203 -4.22 -0.40 -10.73
CA ILE A 203 -5.05 0.70 -10.29
C ILE A 203 -6.50 0.38 -10.60
N THR A 204 -7.37 0.53 -9.61
CA THR A 204 -8.82 0.50 -9.83
C THR A 204 -9.46 1.76 -9.29
N CYS A 205 -10.49 2.26 -9.98
CA CYS A 205 -11.26 3.41 -9.53
C CYS A 205 -12.71 3.29 -9.98
N GLY A 206 -13.64 3.72 -9.12
CA GLY A 206 -15.05 3.76 -9.47
C GLY A 206 -15.36 4.90 -10.45
N LEU A 207 -16.28 4.67 -11.39
CA LEU A 207 -16.71 5.68 -12.37
C LEU A 207 -17.32 6.93 -11.71
N GLN A 208 -17.91 6.80 -10.53
CA GLN A 208 -18.47 7.90 -9.75
C GLN A 208 -17.52 8.45 -8.67
N ASP A 209 -16.28 7.98 -8.64
CA ASP A 209 -15.26 8.51 -7.73
C ASP A 209 -14.78 9.88 -8.23
N PRO A 210 -14.85 10.95 -7.42
CA PRO A 210 -14.40 12.28 -7.84
C PRO A 210 -12.90 12.37 -8.15
N ARG A 211 -12.12 11.33 -7.80
CA ARG A 211 -10.67 11.25 -8.03
C ARG A 211 -10.28 10.33 -9.18
N ILE A 212 -11.24 9.90 -9.99
CA ILE A 212 -11.00 8.98 -11.11
C ILE A 212 -9.92 9.49 -12.06
N HIS A 213 -9.87 10.80 -12.31
CA HIS A 213 -8.84 11.43 -13.15
C HIS A 213 -7.42 11.17 -12.63
N MET A 214 -7.19 11.24 -11.30
CA MET A 214 -5.87 10.96 -10.70
C MET A 214 -5.40 9.52 -11.00
N SER A 215 -6.32 8.56 -10.98
CA SER A 215 -6.03 7.16 -11.27
C SER A 215 -5.68 6.94 -12.74
N CYS A 216 -6.46 7.49 -13.65
CA CYS A 216 -6.23 7.41 -15.09
C CYS A 216 -4.91 8.08 -15.51
N GLU A 217 -4.70 9.31 -15.05
CA GLU A 217 -3.49 10.10 -15.37
C GLU A 217 -2.22 9.43 -14.85
N PHE A 218 -2.26 8.91 -13.61
CA PHE A 218 -1.10 8.23 -13.02
C PHE A 218 -0.77 6.92 -13.74
N ASN A 219 -1.79 6.13 -14.12
CA ASN A 219 -1.59 4.95 -14.95
C ASN A 219 -0.92 5.30 -16.29
N ASN A 220 -1.38 6.37 -16.94
CA ASN A 220 -0.78 6.83 -18.19
C ASN A 220 0.69 7.24 -18.01
N ALA A 221 1.03 7.89 -16.90
CA ALA A 221 2.41 8.25 -16.59
C ALA A 221 3.30 7.02 -16.36
N LEU A 222 2.81 6.00 -15.63
CA LEU A 222 3.53 4.73 -15.46
C LEU A 222 3.74 4.02 -16.80
N ALA A 223 2.70 3.92 -17.62
CA ALA A 223 2.77 3.28 -18.94
C ALA A 223 3.73 4.00 -19.88
N ALA A 224 3.74 5.34 -19.90
CA ALA A 224 4.67 6.14 -20.69
C ALA A 224 6.13 5.93 -20.29
N ALA A 225 6.41 5.60 -19.03
CA ALA A 225 7.73 5.25 -18.52
C ALA A 225 8.11 3.77 -18.72
N GLY A 226 7.26 2.97 -19.38
CA GLY A 226 7.48 1.54 -19.63
C GLY A 226 7.31 0.66 -18.38
N ILE A 227 6.67 1.16 -17.34
CA ILE A 227 6.42 0.42 -16.09
C ILE A 227 5.21 -0.50 -16.29
N ASN A 228 5.30 -1.73 -15.77
CA ASN A 228 4.26 -2.74 -15.83
C ASN A 228 3.02 -2.29 -15.04
N THR A 229 2.00 -1.79 -15.72
CA THR A 229 0.79 -1.24 -15.11
C THR A 229 -0.49 -1.73 -15.79
N SER A 230 -1.58 -1.73 -15.03
CA SER A 230 -2.94 -2.01 -15.52
C SER A 230 -3.94 -1.12 -14.78
N TYR A 231 -4.94 -0.60 -15.51
CA TYR A 231 -5.97 0.26 -14.98
C TYR A 231 -7.36 -0.30 -15.29
N TYR A 232 -8.23 -0.29 -14.29
CA TYR A 232 -9.60 -0.77 -14.38
C TYR A 232 -10.57 0.26 -13.81
N GLU A 233 -11.60 0.57 -14.57
CA GLU A 233 -12.74 1.38 -14.16
C GLU A 233 -13.99 0.51 -14.12
N THR A 234 -14.72 0.57 -13.02
CA THR A 234 -16.01 -0.10 -12.90
C THR A 234 -17.03 0.80 -12.19
N ASP A 235 -18.30 0.47 -12.30
CA ASP A 235 -19.35 1.22 -11.60
C ASP A 235 -19.10 1.24 -10.10
N GLY A 236 -19.18 2.42 -9.47
CA GLY A 236 -18.93 2.62 -8.04
C GLY A 236 -18.36 3.98 -7.70
N ALA A 237 -18.36 4.30 -6.40
CA ALA A 237 -17.91 5.57 -5.84
C ALA A 237 -16.75 5.36 -4.85
N HIS A 238 -16.32 6.44 -4.17
CA HIS A 238 -15.26 6.40 -3.16
C HIS A 238 -15.80 5.85 -1.83
N ASN A 239 -16.11 4.55 -1.78
CA ASN A 239 -16.74 3.91 -0.62
C ASN A 239 -16.37 2.42 -0.47
N TRP A 240 -16.68 1.88 0.70
CA TRP A 240 -16.39 0.49 1.05
C TRP A 240 -17.11 -0.54 0.17
N GLU A 241 -18.30 -0.25 -0.32
CA GLU A 241 -19.03 -1.12 -1.24
C GLU A 241 -18.24 -1.36 -2.53
N TYR A 242 -17.60 -0.30 -3.05
CA TYR A 242 -16.72 -0.42 -4.20
C TYR A 242 -15.47 -1.24 -3.87
N TRP A 243 -14.77 -0.90 -2.78
CA TRP A 243 -13.49 -1.52 -2.42
C TRP A 243 -13.61 -2.99 -2.01
N ASP A 244 -14.73 -3.41 -1.38
CA ASP A 244 -14.99 -4.84 -1.10
C ASP A 244 -15.19 -5.68 -2.37
N ARG A 245 -15.64 -5.06 -3.44
CA ARG A 245 -15.95 -5.72 -4.70
C ARG A 245 -14.75 -5.85 -5.64
N CYS A 246 -13.73 -4.99 -5.50
CA CYS A 246 -12.49 -4.99 -6.27
C CYS A 246 -11.45 -5.94 -5.70
#